data_eebf94755ddf3704f533ca382cbe9061
#
_entry.id   eebf94755ddf3704f533ca382cbe9061
#
_cell.length_a   1.000
_cell.length_b   1.000
_cell.length_c   1.000
_cell.angle_alpha   90.00
_cell.angle_beta   90.00
_cell.angle_gamma   90.00
#
_symmetry.space_group_name_H-M   'P 1'
#
loop_
_entity.id
_entity.type
_entity.pdbx_description
1 polymer ?
#
loop_
_entity_poly.entity_id
_entity_poly.type
_entity_poly.pdbx_seq_one_letter_code
_entity_poly.pdbx_strand_id
1 'polypeptide(L)'
;MELLGADTVEISVESANKLNFYIGDKITVIGRDYTLNTPAKERKLSERKFIYDLVFEGVQYDLLRVSYSVNVDTTSNQIQDLSGDSLTGDLKMFLDVLLSNANRVFPGKWVLGTYPTDTETKTLTFGDSDNCLSVLQSLCSEGNYNTEFSIGIAPNGVRTLNIGATGNVFLYTFQYGKGKGLYELTREKVSSSNIVTRLSVYGSSRNINTSKYRAFRLCLPGKTKGQSYLESATGIASYGVWEQTKNFEEIYPRRTGTISALGDSELKFVDSSMNFDLNEKDLSGNTLYLIPGAAAKIHFNTGNLAGYEFEITTYDHSTKTFTLRPFTDENGYTFPSPPKFKLATVGNPGVL
;
A
#
# COMPACT_ATOMS: atom_id res chain seq x y z
N MET A 1 9.40 12.10 -19.17
CA MET A 1 9.04 11.99 -17.75
C MET A 1 7.57 11.62 -17.69
N GLU A 2 7.29 10.51 -17.12
CA GLU A 2 5.94 9.99 -16.93
C GLU A 2 5.62 10.00 -15.44
N LEU A 3 4.44 10.47 -15.05
CA LEU A 3 4.02 10.53 -13.64
C LEU A 3 3.94 9.11 -13.09
N LEU A 4 4.59 8.85 -11.95
CA LEU A 4 4.77 7.51 -11.35
C LEU A 4 5.51 6.49 -12.25
N GLY A 5 5.92 6.88 -13.45
CA GLY A 5 6.59 6.05 -14.43
C GLY A 5 8.07 6.39 -14.60
N ALA A 6 8.56 6.31 -15.83
CA ALA A 6 9.95 6.54 -16.16
C ALA A 6 10.36 8.01 -16.03
N ASP A 7 11.40 8.29 -15.24
CA ASP A 7 12.08 9.58 -15.15
C ASP A 7 13.50 9.40 -15.66
N THR A 8 13.65 9.27 -16.98
CA THR A 8 14.92 8.99 -17.65
C THR A 8 15.19 9.97 -18.78
N VAL A 9 16.48 10.15 -19.06
CA VAL A 9 16.97 10.90 -20.22
C VAL A 9 17.85 9.96 -21.04
N GLU A 10 17.41 9.68 -22.27
CA GLU A 10 18.15 8.85 -23.20
C GLU A 10 18.92 9.72 -24.18
N ILE A 11 20.21 9.44 -24.33
CA ILE A 11 21.11 10.19 -25.21
C ILE A 11 21.90 9.21 -26.07
N SER A 12 21.90 9.45 -27.38
CA SER A 12 22.81 8.77 -28.30
C SER A 12 23.91 9.73 -28.72
N VAL A 13 25.15 9.34 -28.46
CA VAL A 13 26.36 10.14 -28.79
C VAL A 13 27.16 9.45 -29.86
N GLU A 14 27.43 10.16 -30.97
CA GLU A 14 28.37 9.72 -32.00
C GLU A 14 29.71 10.45 -31.82
N SER A 15 30.81 9.71 -31.86
CA SER A 15 32.17 10.27 -31.74
C SER A 15 33.15 9.59 -32.67
N ALA A 16 34.11 10.38 -33.19
CA ALA A 16 35.24 9.87 -33.96
C ALA A 16 36.30 9.20 -33.07
N ASN A 17 36.33 9.52 -31.79
CA ASN A 17 37.27 8.98 -30.81
C ASN A 17 36.50 8.16 -29.74
N LYS A 18 37.20 7.22 -29.12
CA LYS A 18 36.64 6.49 -28.00
C LYS A 18 36.40 7.43 -26.82
N LEU A 19 35.19 7.46 -26.31
CA LEU A 19 34.78 8.16 -25.09
C LEU A 19 34.64 7.15 -23.96
N ASN A 20 34.88 7.61 -22.75
CA ASN A 20 34.65 6.81 -21.54
C ASN A 20 33.50 7.42 -20.74
N PHE A 21 32.52 6.60 -20.41
CA PHE A 21 31.41 6.96 -19.53
C PHE A 21 31.45 6.04 -18.32
N TYR A 22 31.22 6.61 -17.14
CA TYR A 22 31.31 5.89 -15.89
C TYR A 22 29.96 5.89 -15.16
N ILE A 23 29.67 4.81 -14.48
CA ILE A 23 28.54 4.78 -13.55
C ILE A 23 28.75 5.88 -12.51
N GLY A 24 27.73 6.72 -12.33
CA GLY A 24 27.79 7.91 -11.48
C GLY A 24 28.01 9.22 -12.23
N ASP A 25 28.30 9.19 -13.55
CA ASP A 25 28.32 10.41 -14.37
C ASP A 25 26.94 11.07 -14.36
N LYS A 26 26.94 12.40 -14.38
CA LYS A 26 25.70 13.17 -14.26
C LYS A 26 25.52 14.12 -15.43
N ILE A 27 24.27 14.37 -15.75
CA ILE A 27 23.83 15.44 -16.65
C ILE A 27 22.72 16.25 -15.98
N THR A 28 22.67 17.54 -16.31
CA THR A 28 21.58 18.40 -15.85
C THR A 28 20.66 18.73 -17.04
N VAL A 29 19.40 18.37 -16.93
CA VAL A 29 18.39 18.66 -17.97
C VAL A 29 17.23 19.41 -17.32
N ILE A 30 16.93 20.60 -17.85
CA ILE A 30 15.87 21.49 -17.35
C ILE A 30 15.98 21.71 -15.82
N GLY A 31 17.22 21.93 -15.33
CA GLY A 31 17.47 22.19 -13.91
C GLY A 31 17.39 20.99 -12.98
N ARG A 32 17.30 19.76 -13.52
CA ARG A 32 17.28 18.51 -12.75
C ARG A 32 18.49 17.65 -13.11
N ASP A 33 19.11 17.05 -12.11
CA ASP A 33 20.24 16.15 -12.29
C ASP A 33 19.75 14.72 -12.53
N TYR A 34 20.35 14.07 -13.50
CA TYR A 34 20.17 12.67 -13.85
C TYR A 34 21.52 11.97 -13.79
N THR A 35 21.53 10.73 -13.33
CA THR A 35 22.75 9.95 -13.09
C THR A 35 22.78 8.73 -14.01
N LEU A 36 23.95 8.46 -14.60
CA LEU A 36 24.18 7.22 -15.35
C LEU A 36 24.35 6.06 -14.36
N ASN A 37 23.34 5.23 -14.22
CA ASN A 37 23.34 4.11 -13.27
C ASN A 37 23.67 2.77 -13.91
N THR A 38 23.64 2.71 -15.25
CA THR A 38 23.96 1.51 -16.03
C THR A 38 25.11 1.82 -16.99
N PRO A 39 25.96 0.84 -17.35
CA PRO A 39 27.02 1.06 -18.34
C PRO A 39 26.46 1.53 -19.67
N ALA A 40 27.18 2.45 -20.31
CA ALA A 40 26.86 2.90 -21.67
C ALA A 40 26.88 1.70 -22.63
N LYS A 41 25.89 1.62 -23.53
CA LYS A 41 25.92 0.67 -24.64
C LYS A 41 26.83 1.25 -25.74
N GLU A 42 28.02 0.66 -25.91
CA GLU A 42 28.99 1.07 -26.92
C GLU A 42 28.82 0.23 -28.19
N ARG A 43 28.79 0.88 -29.35
CA ARG A 43 28.85 0.25 -30.67
C ARG A 43 29.98 0.90 -31.47
N LYS A 44 31.01 0.11 -31.84
CA LYS A 44 32.08 0.54 -32.75
C LYS A 44 31.71 0.15 -34.18
N LEU A 45 31.46 1.11 -35.03
CA LEU A 45 31.11 0.88 -36.44
C LEU A 45 32.32 0.96 -37.38
N SER A 46 33.36 1.73 -37.01
CA SER A 46 34.61 1.80 -37.77
C SER A 46 35.75 2.29 -36.82
N GLU A 47 36.96 2.45 -37.32
CA GLU A 47 38.07 2.96 -36.55
C GLU A 47 37.84 4.38 -36.01
N ARG A 48 37.01 5.18 -36.66
CA ARG A 48 36.65 6.55 -36.29
C ARG A 48 35.15 6.77 -36.14
N LYS A 49 34.40 5.72 -35.79
CA LYS A 49 32.97 5.86 -35.54
C LYS A 49 32.53 4.98 -34.38
N PHE A 50 32.29 5.63 -33.28
CA PHE A 50 31.75 5.04 -32.04
C PHE A 50 30.38 5.65 -31.79
N ILE A 51 29.41 4.82 -31.38
CA ILE A 51 28.07 5.25 -30.96
C ILE A 51 27.86 4.74 -29.53
N TYR A 52 27.41 5.63 -28.68
CA TYR A 52 27.09 5.36 -27.29
C TYR A 52 25.62 5.66 -27.04
N ASP A 53 24.86 4.68 -26.56
CA ASP A 53 23.51 4.87 -26.11
C ASP A 53 23.57 4.91 -24.55
N LEU A 54 23.16 6.02 -23.98
CA LEU A 54 23.25 6.36 -22.57
C LEU A 54 21.84 6.55 -22.01
N VAL A 55 21.56 5.95 -20.85
CA VAL A 55 20.31 6.16 -20.12
C VAL A 55 20.66 6.76 -18.76
N PHE A 56 20.32 8.02 -18.59
CA PHE A 56 20.48 8.72 -17.31
C PHE A 56 19.15 8.70 -16.56
N GLU A 57 19.21 8.38 -15.30
CA GLU A 57 18.04 8.14 -14.44
C GLU A 57 17.90 9.24 -13.39
N GLY A 58 16.64 9.61 -13.10
CA GLY A 58 16.30 10.57 -12.08
C GLY A 58 16.54 10.05 -10.67
N VAL A 59 16.44 10.94 -9.69
CA VAL A 59 16.75 10.66 -8.28
C VAL A 59 15.89 9.56 -7.64
N GLN A 60 14.71 9.31 -8.15
CA GLN A 60 13.84 8.24 -7.67
C GLN A 60 14.47 6.84 -7.81
N TYR A 61 15.36 6.65 -8.79
CA TYR A 61 16.04 5.38 -9.01
C TYR A 61 17.09 5.04 -7.94
N ASP A 62 17.46 5.99 -7.08
CA ASP A 62 18.24 5.66 -5.88
C ASP A 62 17.47 4.71 -4.96
N LEU A 63 16.12 4.80 -4.93
CA LEU A 63 15.26 3.91 -4.14
C LEU A 63 15.19 2.48 -4.70
N LEU A 64 15.48 2.29 -6.00
CA LEU A 64 15.57 0.96 -6.61
C LEU A 64 16.70 0.12 -6.02
N ARG A 65 17.77 0.77 -5.53
CA ARG A 65 18.93 0.10 -4.95
C ARG A 65 18.76 -0.28 -3.49
N VAL A 66 17.63 0.07 -2.89
CA VAL A 66 17.35 -0.13 -1.48
C VAL A 66 16.32 -1.22 -1.33
N SER A 67 16.72 -2.38 -0.82
CA SER A 67 15.78 -3.43 -0.42
C SER A 67 14.86 -2.94 0.68
N TYR A 68 13.58 -3.24 0.57
CA TYR A 68 12.59 -2.86 1.57
C TYR A 68 12.48 -3.95 2.65
N SER A 69 12.44 -3.53 3.91
CA SER A 69 12.15 -4.39 5.05
C SER A 69 11.13 -3.72 5.95
N VAL A 70 10.10 -4.44 6.34
CA VAL A 70 9.07 -3.95 7.29
C VAL A 70 9.62 -3.82 8.71
N ASN A 71 10.67 -4.57 9.05
CA ASN A 71 11.27 -4.64 10.37
C ASN A 71 12.48 -3.70 10.52
N VAL A 72 12.44 -2.55 9.88
CA VAL A 72 13.44 -1.50 10.11
C VAL A 72 13.06 -0.67 11.34
N ASP A 73 14.00 -0.44 12.24
CA ASP A 73 13.84 0.52 13.33
C ASP A 73 13.88 1.94 12.77
N THR A 74 12.77 2.65 12.86
CA THR A 74 12.62 4.02 12.34
C THR A 74 13.44 5.06 13.10
N THR A 75 14.01 4.70 14.26
CA THR A 75 14.90 5.57 15.04
C THR A 75 16.35 5.40 14.64
N SER A 76 16.82 4.16 14.51
CA SER A 76 18.23 3.84 14.20
C SER A 76 18.48 3.57 12.71
N ASN A 77 17.44 3.43 11.90
CA ASN A 77 17.51 2.99 10.50
C ASN A 77 18.22 1.64 10.32
N GLN A 78 18.14 0.74 11.30
CA GLN A 78 18.73 -0.58 11.21
C GLN A 78 17.65 -1.65 11.08
N ILE A 79 17.89 -2.67 10.26
CA ILE A 79 17.02 -3.85 10.18
C ILE A 79 17.16 -4.62 11.48
N GLN A 80 16.04 -4.81 12.17
CA GLN A 80 15.99 -5.56 13.44
C GLN A 80 15.80 -7.04 13.23
N ASP A 81 15.02 -7.41 12.21
CA ASP A 81 14.73 -8.79 11.87
C ASP A 81 14.48 -8.89 10.35
N LEU A 82 14.88 -9.98 9.74
CA LEU A 82 14.61 -10.27 8.32
C LEU A 82 13.25 -10.98 8.12
N SER A 83 12.64 -11.44 9.21
CA SER A 83 11.31 -12.06 9.17
C SER A 83 10.22 -10.99 9.24
N GLY A 84 9.26 -11.08 8.35
CA GLY A 84 8.10 -10.21 8.33
C GLY A 84 7.88 -9.59 6.96
N ASP A 85 6.80 -9.99 6.37
CA ASP A 85 6.38 -9.61 5.03
C ASP A 85 5.12 -8.75 5.03
N SER A 86 4.48 -8.55 6.18
CA SER A 86 3.25 -7.78 6.33
C SER A 86 3.39 -6.62 7.31
N LEU A 87 2.82 -5.48 6.94
CA LEU A 87 2.73 -4.29 7.78
C LEU A 87 1.30 -3.76 7.74
N THR A 88 0.77 -3.38 8.91
CA THR A 88 -0.54 -2.75 9.05
C THR A 88 -0.39 -1.33 9.59
N GLY A 89 -0.89 -0.35 8.86
CA GLY A 89 -0.81 1.05 9.27
C GLY A 89 -1.48 2.01 8.28
N ASP A 90 -1.38 3.29 8.58
CA ASP A 90 -1.75 4.37 7.69
C ASP A 90 -0.61 4.66 6.68
N LEU A 91 -0.86 5.54 5.74
CA LEU A 91 0.15 5.93 4.74
C LEU A 91 1.44 6.44 5.39
N LYS A 92 1.32 7.22 6.48
CA LYS A 92 2.49 7.76 7.17
C LYS A 92 3.40 6.66 7.70
N MET A 93 2.84 5.63 8.31
CA MET A 93 3.62 4.49 8.83
C MET A 93 4.40 3.79 7.72
N PHE A 94 3.80 3.54 6.56
CA PHE A 94 4.49 2.96 5.41
C PHE A 94 5.61 3.86 4.90
N LEU A 95 5.38 5.18 4.86
CA LEU A 95 6.40 6.15 4.43
C LEU A 95 7.55 6.26 5.43
N ASP A 96 7.29 6.23 6.73
CA ASP A 96 8.34 6.25 7.77
C ASP A 96 9.25 5.01 7.64
N VAL A 97 8.67 3.83 7.44
CA VAL A 97 9.42 2.59 7.19
C VAL A 97 10.22 2.67 5.89
N LEU A 98 9.61 3.19 4.81
CA LEU A 98 10.30 3.36 3.52
C LEU A 98 11.50 4.30 3.65
N LEU A 99 11.32 5.45 4.29
CA LEU A 99 12.39 6.44 4.47
C LEU A 99 13.49 5.93 5.41
N SER A 100 13.15 5.11 6.39
CA SER A 100 14.15 4.47 7.26
C SER A 100 14.99 3.48 6.47
N ASN A 101 14.40 2.68 5.59
CA ASN A 101 15.14 1.84 4.66
C ASN A 101 16.02 2.67 3.72
N ALA A 102 15.50 3.76 3.15
CA ALA A 102 16.26 4.64 2.28
C ALA A 102 17.45 5.29 3.03
N ASN A 103 17.25 5.76 4.26
CA ASN A 103 18.29 6.38 5.07
C ASN A 103 19.32 5.37 5.63
N ARG A 104 18.98 4.08 5.69
CA ARG A 104 19.95 3.02 5.97
C ARG A 104 21.07 2.98 4.92
N VAL A 105 20.71 3.18 3.65
CA VAL A 105 21.67 3.16 2.53
C VAL A 105 22.23 4.56 2.22
N PHE A 106 21.40 5.60 2.38
CA PHE A 106 21.75 7.00 2.14
C PHE A 106 21.57 7.85 3.41
N PRO A 107 22.44 7.76 4.40
CA PRO A 107 22.26 8.36 5.72
C PRO A 107 21.92 9.84 5.68
N GLY A 108 20.76 10.23 6.25
CA GLY A 108 20.30 11.61 6.33
C GLY A 108 19.96 12.27 4.99
N LYS A 109 19.83 11.50 3.90
CA LYS A 109 19.53 12.04 2.57
C LYS A 109 18.05 12.05 2.20
N TRP A 110 17.20 11.37 2.95
CA TRP A 110 15.79 11.28 2.65
C TRP A 110 14.94 11.79 3.82
N VAL A 111 14.02 12.69 3.53
CA VAL A 111 13.08 13.25 4.51
C VAL A 111 11.67 13.22 3.95
N LEU A 112 10.69 13.09 4.85
CA LEU A 112 9.28 13.20 4.51
C LEU A 112 8.90 14.68 4.40
N GLY A 113 8.26 15.03 3.30
CA GLY A 113 7.68 16.34 3.06
C GLY A 113 6.18 16.38 3.34
N THR A 114 5.41 16.89 2.40
CA THR A 114 3.93 16.92 2.49
C THR A 114 3.35 15.54 2.18
N TYR A 115 2.29 15.15 2.90
CA TYR A 115 1.55 13.90 2.67
C TYR A 115 0.12 14.03 3.22
N PRO A 116 -0.86 13.24 2.72
CA PRO A 116 -2.20 13.17 3.29
C PRO A 116 -2.17 12.58 4.70
N THR A 117 -2.77 13.27 5.68
CA THR A 117 -2.72 12.90 7.11
C THR A 117 -3.90 12.04 7.57
N ASP A 118 -5.02 12.08 6.84
CA ASP A 118 -6.24 11.32 7.16
C ASP A 118 -6.39 10.20 6.13
N THR A 119 -5.60 9.15 6.29
CA THR A 119 -5.59 8.01 5.38
C THR A 119 -6.07 6.73 6.06
N GLU A 120 -6.70 5.88 5.27
CA GLU A 120 -7.21 4.58 5.72
C GLU A 120 -6.07 3.68 6.17
N THR A 121 -6.27 2.95 7.27
CA THR A 121 -5.36 1.90 7.72
C THR A 121 -5.50 0.68 6.81
N LYS A 122 -4.38 0.20 6.27
CA LYS A 122 -4.30 -0.97 5.39
C LYS A 122 -3.31 -1.99 5.93
N THR A 123 -3.51 -3.25 5.59
CA THR A 123 -2.52 -4.30 5.76
C THR A 123 -1.95 -4.64 4.39
N LEU A 124 -0.67 -4.40 4.21
CA LEU A 124 0.04 -4.68 2.96
C LEU A 124 1.12 -5.72 3.20
N THR A 125 1.28 -6.61 2.24
CA THR A 125 2.30 -7.67 2.25
C THR A 125 3.37 -7.33 1.22
N PHE A 126 4.62 -7.52 1.59
CA PHE A 126 5.79 -7.20 0.78
C PHE A 126 6.63 -8.46 0.59
N GLY A 127 7.21 -8.61 -0.59
CA GLY A 127 8.07 -9.75 -0.89
C GLY A 127 9.56 -9.46 -0.61
N ASP A 128 10.36 -10.49 -0.45
CA ASP A 128 11.81 -10.39 -0.21
C ASP A 128 12.57 -9.66 -1.33
N SER A 129 11.99 -9.60 -2.52
CA SER A 129 12.55 -8.92 -3.69
C SER A 129 12.11 -7.46 -3.83
N ASP A 130 11.23 -6.98 -2.95
CA ASP A 130 10.73 -5.61 -3.02
C ASP A 130 11.83 -4.60 -2.67
N ASN A 131 11.85 -3.51 -3.42
CA ASN A 131 12.71 -2.37 -3.16
C ASN A 131 11.86 -1.13 -2.83
N CYS A 132 12.51 -0.10 -2.27
CA CYS A 132 11.79 1.09 -1.85
C CYS A 132 11.06 1.82 -2.99
N LEU A 133 11.52 1.71 -4.25
CA LEU A 133 10.82 2.32 -5.38
C LEU A 133 9.55 1.55 -5.74
N SER A 134 9.62 0.21 -5.81
CA SER A 134 8.46 -0.63 -6.10
C SER A 134 7.38 -0.48 -5.03
N VAL A 135 7.79 -0.41 -3.76
CA VAL A 135 6.88 -0.16 -2.63
C VAL A 135 6.25 1.22 -2.73
N LEU A 136 7.02 2.28 -3.01
CA LEU A 136 6.49 3.64 -3.17
C LEU A 136 5.45 3.71 -4.31
N GLN A 137 5.74 3.10 -5.46
CA GLN A 137 4.81 3.02 -6.58
C GLN A 137 3.55 2.23 -6.24
N SER A 138 3.70 1.11 -5.50
CA SER A 138 2.57 0.32 -5.02
C SER A 138 1.69 1.13 -4.06
N LEU A 139 2.27 1.85 -3.10
CA LEU A 139 1.51 2.72 -2.18
C LEU A 139 0.72 3.78 -2.94
N CYS A 140 1.28 4.36 -3.99
CA CYS A 140 0.62 5.39 -4.79
C CYS A 140 -0.41 4.83 -5.78
N SER A 141 -0.45 3.54 -6.02
CA SER A 141 -1.34 2.90 -7.01
C SER A 141 -2.83 3.06 -6.67
N GLU A 142 -3.68 2.90 -7.68
CA GLU A 142 -5.15 2.96 -7.55
C GLU A 142 -5.70 1.92 -6.55
N GLY A 143 -5.05 0.75 -6.45
CA GLY A 143 -5.43 -0.31 -5.50
C GLY A 143 -5.14 0.03 -4.04
N ASN A 144 -4.24 0.97 -3.77
CA ASN A 144 -3.85 1.38 -2.43
C ASN A 144 -4.35 2.78 -2.10
N TYR A 145 -3.48 3.80 -2.10
CA TYR A 145 -3.87 5.15 -1.68
C TYR A 145 -4.26 6.07 -2.83
N ASN A 146 -4.16 5.61 -4.08
CA ASN A 146 -4.52 6.34 -5.30
C ASN A 146 -4.01 7.79 -5.28
N THR A 147 -2.71 7.95 -5.17
CA THR A 147 -2.06 9.26 -5.02
C THR A 147 -0.82 9.34 -5.92
N GLU A 148 -0.12 10.44 -5.87
CA GLU A 148 1.09 10.70 -6.64
C GLU A 148 2.25 10.99 -5.70
N PHE A 149 3.48 10.89 -6.18
CA PHE A 149 4.64 11.36 -5.44
C PHE A 149 5.51 12.30 -6.26
N SER A 150 6.22 13.16 -5.57
CA SER A 150 7.27 13.99 -6.15
C SER A 150 8.47 14.07 -5.21
N ILE A 151 9.65 14.26 -5.79
CA ILE A 151 10.89 14.35 -5.01
C ILE A 151 11.53 15.70 -5.28
N GLY A 152 11.58 16.52 -4.23
CA GLY A 152 12.36 17.76 -4.20
C GLY A 152 13.78 17.48 -3.81
N ILE A 153 14.75 18.21 -4.39
CA ILE A 153 16.17 18.12 -4.05
C ILE A 153 16.63 19.46 -3.54
N ALA A 154 17.08 19.51 -2.29
CA ALA A 154 17.68 20.70 -1.71
C ALA A 154 19.14 20.88 -2.17
N PRO A 155 19.71 22.10 -2.13
CA PRO A 155 21.10 22.36 -2.54
C PRO A 155 22.15 21.51 -1.79
N ASN A 156 21.85 21.06 -0.56
CA ASN A 156 22.68 20.14 0.23
C ASN A 156 22.53 18.66 -0.16
N GLY A 157 21.74 18.39 -1.22
CA GLY A 157 21.50 17.04 -1.72
C GLY A 157 20.50 16.22 -0.90
N VAL A 158 19.79 16.83 0.06
CA VAL A 158 18.66 16.18 0.78
C VAL A 158 17.48 16.09 -0.16
N ARG A 159 16.85 14.93 -0.17
CA ARG A 159 15.68 14.58 -0.99
C ARG A 159 14.43 14.61 -0.13
N THR A 160 13.47 15.41 -0.52
CA THR A 160 12.19 15.54 0.17
C THR A 160 11.13 14.78 -0.62
N LEU A 161 10.63 13.69 -0.04
CA LEU A 161 9.54 12.91 -0.62
C LEU A 161 8.20 13.55 -0.25
N ASN A 162 7.47 14.02 -1.25
CA ASN A 162 6.11 14.54 -1.10
C ASN A 162 5.11 13.57 -1.71
N ILE A 163 4.01 13.36 -1.02
CA ILE A 163 2.90 12.53 -1.47
C ILE A 163 1.66 13.40 -1.60
N GLY A 164 0.96 13.28 -2.73
CA GLY A 164 -0.23 14.08 -3.05
C GLY A 164 -0.22 14.48 -4.50
N ALA A 165 -1.35 15.02 -4.98
CA ALA A 165 -1.46 15.48 -6.35
C ALA A 165 -0.36 16.50 -6.68
N THR A 166 0.40 16.21 -7.73
CA THR A 166 1.50 17.06 -8.19
C THR A 166 1.06 17.81 -9.45
N GLY A 167 1.34 19.09 -9.47
CA GLY A 167 1.05 19.96 -10.62
C GLY A 167 0.03 21.04 -10.32
N ASN A 168 -0.05 21.97 -11.25
CA ASN A 168 -1.01 23.07 -11.20
C ASN A 168 -2.15 22.80 -12.19
N VAL A 169 -3.33 23.31 -11.88
CA VAL A 169 -4.42 23.33 -12.85
C VAL A 169 -3.96 24.12 -14.08
N PHE A 170 -3.96 23.44 -15.22
CA PHE A 170 -3.60 24.07 -16.48
C PHE A 170 -4.81 24.86 -17.00
N LEU A 171 -4.74 26.18 -16.87
CA LEU A 171 -5.86 27.08 -17.20
C LEU A 171 -5.96 27.44 -18.70
N TYR A 172 -5.14 26.82 -19.54
CA TYR A 172 -5.14 27.11 -20.97
C TYR A 172 -6.20 26.30 -21.70
N THR A 173 -7.03 26.95 -22.48
CA THR A 173 -8.02 26.27 -23.33
C THR A 173 -7.40 25.95 -24.68
N PHE A 174 -7.24 24.68 -24.98
CA PHE A 174 -6.83 24.24 -26.31
C PHE A 174 -7.99 24.33 -27.29
N GLN A 175 -7.75 24.93 -28.46
CA GLN A 175 -8.70 24.98 -29.57
C GLN A 175 -8.06 24.41 -30.82
N TYR A 176 -8.85 23.80 -31.69
CA TYR A 176 -8.36 23.31 -32.95
C TYR A 176 -7.96 24.45 -33.87
N GLY A 177 -6.79 24.34 -34.49
CA GLY A 177 -6.28 25.27 -35.49
C GLY A 177 -4.90 25.84 -35.20
N LYS A 178 -4.28 26.43 -36.23
CA LYS A 178 -2.92 26.97 -36.15
C LYS A 178 -2.82 28.06 -35.07
N GLY A 179 -1.85 27.91 -34.14
CA GLY A 179 -1.61 28.84 -33.04
C GLY A 179 -2.60 28.73 -31.89
N LYS A 180 -3.50 27.77 -31.90
CA LYS A 180 -4.51 27.56 -30.86
C LYS A 180 -4.23 26.34 -29.97
N GLY A 181 -3.06 25.73 -30.10
CA GLY A 181 -2.56 24.68 -29.22
C GLY A 181 -2.97 23.25 -29.59
N LEU A 182 -4.00 23.07 -30.43
CA LEU A 182 -4.45 21.75 -30.88
C LEU A 182 -4.36 21.66 -32.42
N TYR A 183 -3.44 20.87 -32.92
CA TYR A 183 -3.21 20.69 -34.35
C TYR A 183 -3.90 19.46 -34.92
N GLU A 184 -4.05 18.43 -34.09
CA GLU A 184 -4.69 17.17 -34.47
C GLU A 184 -5.55 16.68 -33.30
N LEU A 185 -6.73 16.16 -33.60
CA LEU A 185 -7.62 15.50 -32.66
C LEU A 185 -8.02 14.16 -33.28
N THR A 186 -7.50 13.09 -32.72
CA THR A 186 -7.89 11.74 -33.06
C THR A 186 -8.93 11.24 -32.07
N ARG A 187 -10.08 10.81 -32.55
CA ARG A 187 -11.09 10.15 -31.74
C ARG A 187 -10.99 8.66 -31.94
N GLU A 188 -10.52 7.98 -30.92
CA GLU A 188 -10.47 6.52 -30.94
C GLU A 188 -11.80 5.91 -30.49
N LYS A 189 -12.05 4.69 -30.97
CA LYS A 189 -13.21 3.91 -30.56
C LYS A 189 -13.00 3.44 -29.11
N VAL A 190 -13.86 3.87 -28.20
CA VAL A 190 -13.87 3.36 -26.83
C VAL A 190 -14.21 1.87 -26.86
N SER A 191 -13.42 1.06 -26.16
CA SER A 191 -13.71 -0.37 -26.02
C SER A 191 -15.03 -0.58 -25.28
N SER A 192 -15.90 -1.42 -25.82
CA SER A 192 -17.17 -1.78 -25.16
C SER A 192 -16.97 -2.51 -23.83
N SER A 193 -15.76 -3.07 -23.60
CA SER A 193 -15.41 -3.72 -22.33
C SER A 193 -15.38 -2.76 -21.15
N ASN A 194 -15.28 -1.45 -21.40
CA ASN A 194 -15.28 -0.42 -20.34
C ASN A 194 -16.70 0.13 -20.05
N ILE A 195 -17.72 -0.34 -20.76
CA ILE A 195 -19.10 0.07 -20.50
C ILE A 195 -19.72 -0.90 -19.51
N VAL A 196 -20.08 -0.40 -18.34
CA VAL A 196 -20.78 -1.16 -17.31
C VAL A 196 -22.04 -0.39 -16.95
N THR A 197 -23.20 -1.00 -17.17
CA THR A 197 -24.50 -0.39 -16.85
C THR A 197 -25.20 -1.07 -15.66
N ARG A 198 -24.77 -2.31 -15.34
CA ARG A 198 -25.16 -3.03 -14.13
C ARG A 198 -23.92 -3.63 -13.47
N LEU A 199 -23.60 -3.20 -12.26
CA LEU A 199 -22.46 -3.65 -11.49
C LEU A 199 -22.91 -4.49 -10.30
N SER A 200 -22.62 -5.79 -10.32
CA SER A 200 -22.77 -6.66 -9.18
C SER A 200 -21.64 -6.43 -8.18
N VAL A 201 -21.97 -6.15 -6.94
CA VAL A 201 -21.02 -5.74 -5.90
C VAL A 201 -21.09 -6.71 -4.73
N TYR A 202 -19.94 -7.26 -4.36
CA TYR A 202 -19.82 -8.19 -3.24
C TYR A 202 -18.60 -7.82 -2.38
N GLY A 203 -18.75 -8.01 -1.07
CA GLY A 203 -17.62 -8.05 -0.16
C GLY A 203 -17.01 -9.45 -0.08
N SER A 204 -16.12 -9.66 0.91
CA SER A 204 -15.45 -10.93 1.14
C SER A 204 -16.41 -12.03 1.62
N SER A 205 -15.95 -13.26 1.56
CA SER A 205 -16.57 -14.41 2.23
C SER A 205 -16.10 -14.60 3.68
N ARG A 206 -15.12 -13.80 4.14
CA ARG A 206 -14.59 -13.89 5.51
C ARG A 206 -15.66 -13.54 6.54
N ASN A 207 -15.61 -14.24 7.66
CA ASN A 207 -16.49 -14.00 8.82
C ASN A 207 -17.99 -14.06 8.53
N ILE A 208 -18.38 -14.85 7.53
CA ILE A 208 -19.80 -15.04 7.18
C ILE A 208 -20.24 -16.43 7.61
N ASN A 209 -21.21 -16.49 8.51
CA ASN A 209 -21.98 -17.71 8.75
C ASN A 209 -22.95 -17.92 7.60
N THR A 210 -22.57 -18.74 6.60
CA THR A 210 -23.35 -18.94 5.38
C THR A 210 -24.74 -19.56 5.63
N SER A 211 -24.87 -20.40 6.65
CA SER A 211 -26.14 -21.02 7.05
C SER A 211 -27.14 -19.96 7.54
N LYS A 212 -26.68 -18.99 8.32
CA LYS A 212 -27.47 -17.91 8.88
C LYS A 212 -27.72 -16.79 7.88
N TYR A 213 -26.62 -16.35 7.21
CA TYR A 213 -26.66 -15.26 6.25
C TYR A 213 -27.24 -15.65 4.89
N ARG A 214 -27.18 -16.94 4.53
CA ARG A 214 -27.68 -17.52 3.27
C ARG A 214 -27.09 -16.93 2.00
N ALA A 215 -25.84 -16.47 2.07
CA ALA A 215 -25.02 -16.09 0.92
C ALA A 215 -23.55 -16.37 1.24
N PHE A 216 -22.75 -16.63 0.21
CA PHE A 216 -21.32 -16.95 0.36
C PHE A 216 -20.45 -15.70 0.51
N ARG A 217 -20.95 -14.56 0.07
CA ARG A 217 -20.25 -13.27 0.11
C ARG A 217 -21.13 -12.21 0.74
N LEU A 218 -20.52 -11.20 1.32
CA LEU A 218 -21.23 -10.04 1.82
C LEU A 218 -21.89 -9.30 0.64
N CYS A 219 -23.18 -9.04 0.75
CA CYS A 219 -23.97 -8.37 -0.28
C CYS A 219 -24.24 -6.91 0.10
N LEU A 220 -24.63 -6.10 -0.88
CA LEU A 220 -24.99 -4.70 -0.65
C LEU A 220 -26.09 -4.57 0.42
N PRO A 221 -25.97 -3.63 1.36
CA PRO A 221 -27.00 -3.34 2.34
C PRO A 221 -28.31 -2.92 1.67
N GLY A 222 -29.44 -3.36 2.24
CA GLY A 222 -30.77 -3.01 1.74
C GLY A 222 -31.17 -3.65 0.41
N LYS A 223 -30.32 -4.49 -0.17
CA LYS A 223 -30.65 -5.29 -1.36
C LYS A 223 -30.97 -6.74 -0.99
N THR A 224 -31.80 -7.40 -1.79
CA THR A 224 -31.96 -8.85 -1.68
C THR A 224 -30.67 -9.54 -2.14
N LYS A 225 -30.38 -10.73 -1.63
CA LYS A 225 -29.14 -11.45 -1.92
C LYS A 225 -28.95 -11.82 -3.39
N GLY A 226 -30.06 -11.95 -4.13
CA GLY A 226 -30.06 -12.18 -5.58
C GLY A 226 -29.98 -10.88 -6.40
N GLN A 227 -30.00 -9.70 -5.76
CA GLN A 227 -29.99 -8.39 -6.41
C GLN A 227 -28.92 -7.46 -5.83
N SER A 228 -27.76 -8.03 -5.48
CA SER A 228 -26.63 -7.26 -4.96
C SER A 228 -25.90 -6.52 -6.10
N TYR A 229 -26.65 -5.64 -6.78
CA TYR A 229 -26.10 -4.84 -7.88
C TYR A 229 -26.57 -3.38 -7.85
N LEU A 230 -25.83 -2.55 -8.53
CA LEU A 230 -26.15 -1.15 -8.83
C LEU A 230 -26.41 -1.02 -10.32
N GLU A 231 -27.38 -0.18 -10.71
CA GLU A 231 -27.73 0.07 -12.10
C GLU A 231 -27.69 1.55 -12.43
N SER A 232 -27.24 1.85 -13.66
CA SER A 232 -27.38 3.17 -14.27
C SER A 232 -28.54 3.18 -15.23
N ALA A 233 -29.67 3.78 -14.85
CA ALA A 233 -30.85 3.85 -15.72
C ALA A 233 -30.56 4.57 -17.04
N THR A 234 -29.80 5.65 -16.99
CA THR A 234 -29.37 6.40 -18.19
C THR A 234 -28.42 5.58 -19.07
N GLY A 235 -27.48 4.84 -18.44
CA GLY A 235 -26.57 3.95 -19.15
C GLY A 235 -27.34 2.81 -19.83
N ILE A 236 -28.29 2.20 -19.15
CA ILE A 236 -29.12 1.12 -19.71
C ILE A 236 -29.97 1.62 -20.90
N ALA A 237 -30.54 2.82 -20.79
CA ALA A 237 -31.32 3.42 -21.88
C ALA A 237 -30.46 3.69 -23.12
N SER A 238 -29.17 4.02 -22.95
CA SER A 238 -28.27 4.37 -24.05
C SER A 238 -27.53 3.17 -24.66
N TYR A 239 -27.18 2.18 -23.83
CA TYR A 239 -26.26 1.10 -24.23
C TYR A 239 -26.83 -0.30 -23.97
N GLY A 240 -28.00 -0.42 -23.38
CA GLY A 240 -28.52 -1.71 -22.90
C GLY A 240 -27.89 -2.17 -21.59
N VAL A 241 -28.16 -3.42 -21.20
CA VAL A 241 -27.59 -4.00 -19.98
C VAL A 241 -26.22 -4.60 -20.28
N TRP A 242 -25.21 -4.05 -19.61
CA TRP A 242 -23.82 -4.56 -19.61
C TRP A 242 -23.43 -4.86 -18.18
N GLU A 243 -23.26 -6.14 -17.86
CA GLU A 243 -23.01 -6.60 -16.50
C GLU A 243 -21.53 -6.81 -16.23
N GLN A 244 -21.11 -6.38 -15.05
CA GLN A 244 -19.78 -6.68 -14.51
C GLN A 244 -19.91 -6.99 -13.02
N THR A 245 -18.94 -7.72 -12.48
CA THR A 245 -18.86 -8.00 -11.04
C THR A 245 -17.59 -7.38 -10.46
N LYS A 246 -17.73 -6.74 -9.30
CA LYS A 246 -16.61 -6.24 -8.51
C LYS A 246 -16.68 -6.84 -7.10
N ASN A 247 -15.57 -7.44 -6.67
CA ASN A 247 -15.40 -7.97 -5.33
C ASN A 247 -14.47 -7.07 -4.52
N PHE A 248 -14.87 -6.80 -3.27
CA PHE A 248 -14.11 -6.02 -2.28
C PHE A 248 -13.74 -6.97 -1.14
N GLU A 249 -12.59 -7.63 -1.26
CA GLU A 249 -12.17 -8.68 -0.32
C GLU A 249 -11.80 -8.10 1.07
N GLU A 250 -11.49 -6.82 1.15
CA GLU A 250 -11.23 -6.08 2.38
C GLU A 250 -12.50 -5.76 3.18
N ILE A 251 -13.69 -5.85 2.54
CA ILE A 251 -14.98 -5.58 3.19
C ILE A 251 -15.58 -6.89 3.68
N TYR A 252 -15.55 -7.10 4.98
CA TYR A 252 -16.14 -8.26 5.65
C TYR A 252 -16.60 -7.88 7.06
N PRO A 253 -17.53 -8.66 7.66
CA PRO A 253 -17.96 -8.40 9.03
C PRO A 253 -16.79 -8.48 10.00
N ARG A 254 -16.46 -7.35 10.58
CA ARG A 254 -15.42 -7.21 11.62
C ARG A 254 -15.80 -6.08 12.55
N ARG A 255 -15.24 -6.09 13.73
CA ARG A 255 -15.27 -4.97 14.66
C ARG A 255 -13.86 -4.43 14.82
N THR A 256 -13.75 -3.13 14.90
CA THR A 256 -12.50 -2.46 15.30
C THR A 256 -12.69 -1.94 16.73
N GLY A 257 -11.72 -2.18 17.59
CA GLY A 257 -11.70 -1.72 18.96
C GLY A 257 -10.33 -1.17 19.36
N THR A 258 -10.18 -0.83 20.64
CA THR A 258 -8.93 -0.30 21.16
C THR A 258 -8.62 -0.99 22.48
N ILE A 259 -7.38 -1.43 22.66
CA ILE A 259 -6.90 -1.93 23.95
C ILE A 259 -6.90 -0.77 24.94
N SER A 260 -7.78 -0.86 25.94
CA SER A 260 -7.91 0.15 26.98
C SER A 260 -7.06 -0.13 28.22
N ALA A 261 -6.71 -1.40 28.45
CA ALA A 261 -5.82 -1.82 29.52
C ALA A 261 -5.19 -3.19 29.21
N LEU A 262 -4.05 -3.46 29.83
CA LEU A 262 -3.46 -4.80 29.87
C LEU A 262 -4.11 -5.62 30.98
N GLY A 263 -4.19 -6.94 30.78
CA GLY A 263 -4.61 -7.88 31.81
C GLY A 263 -3.48 -8.25 32.75
N ASP A 264 -3.73 -9.28 33.56
CA ASP A 264 -2.77 -9.84 34.50
C ASP A 264 -1.66 -10.69 33.86
N SER A 265 -1.72 -10.88 32.56
CA SER A 265 -0.70 -11.58 31.78
C SER A 265 -0.57 -10.96 30.37
N GLU A 266 0.54 -11.28 29.70
CA GLU A 266 0.81 -10.84 28.32
C GLU A 266 -0.18 -11.38 27.28
N LEU A 267 -0.97 -12.38 27.67
CA LEU A 267 -2.01 -12.98 26.84
C LEU A 267 -3.37 -12.34 27.04
N LYS A 268 -3.49 -11.37 27.95
CA LYS A 268 -4.76 -10.75 28.32
C LYS A 268 -4.77 -9.25 28.10
N PHE A 269 -5.87 -8.74 27.57
CA PHE A 269 -6.12 -7.31 27.46
C PHE A 269 -7.61 -7.01 27.63
N VAL A 270 -7.91 -5.75 27.90
CA VAL A 270 -9.25 -5.21 28.06
C VAL A 270 -9.57 -4.28 26.91
N ASP A 271 -10.75 -4.45 26.31
CA ASP A 271 -11.35 -3.46 25.40
C ASP A 271 -12.64 -2.92 26.02
N SER A 272 -12.55 -1.79 26.70
CA SER A 272 -13.70 -1.16 27.38
C SER A 272 -14.80 -0.71 26.41
N SER A 273 -14.50 -0.54 25.12
CA SER A 273 -15.47 -0.18 24.09
C SER A 273 -16.33 -1.35 23.58
N MET A 274 -16.03 -2.59 24.03
CA MET A 274 -16.80 -3.76 23.65
C MET A 274 -18.24 -3.64 24.19
N ASN A 275 -19.21 -3.66 23.30
CA ASN A 275 -20.62 -3.36 23.61
C ASN A 275 -21.58 -4.54 23.44
N PHE A 276 -21.07 -5.74 23.18
CA PHE A 276 -21.85 -6.98 23.11
C PHE A 276 -21.08 -8.15 23.76
N ASP A 277 -21.80 -9.19 24.18
CA ASP A 277 -21.16 -10.40 24.69
C ASP A 277 -20.81 -11.35 23.54
N LEU A 278 -19.52 -11.60 23.32
CA LEU A 278 -19.04 -12.52 22.29
C LEU A 278 -19.60 -13.95 22.49
N ASN A 279 -19.88 -14.33 23.75
CA ASN A 279 -20.41 -15.65 24.13
C ASN A 279 -21.94 -15.73 24.09
N GLU A 280 -22.63 -14.64 23.70
CA GLU A 280 -24.09 -14.59 23.66
C GLU A 280 -24.68 -15.67 22.74
N LYS A 281 -25.76 -16.28 23.19
CA LYS A 281 -26.47 -17.33 22.45
C LYS A 281 -27.91 -16.93 22.16
N ASP A 282 -28.46 -17.44 21.08
CA ASP A 282 -29.86 -17.34 20.76
C ASP A 282 -30.71 -18.30 21.63
N LEU A 283 -32.02 -18.20 21.51
CA LEU A 283 -32.98 -19.06 22.25
C LEU A 283 -32.81 -20.57 21.96
N SER A 284 -32.15 -20.92 20.87
CA SER A 284 -31.83 -22.30 20.47
C SER A 284 -30.46 -22.76 20.96
N GLY A 285 -29.72 -21.90 21.67
CA GLY A 285 -28.37 -22.19 22.19
C GLY A 285 -27.24 -22.00 21.19
N ASN A 286 -27.51 -21.50 19.99
CA ASN A 286 -26.46 -21.19 19.00
C ASN A 286 -25.79 -19.86 19.32
N THR A 287 -24.49 -19.77 19.08
CA THR A 287 -23.73 -18.53 19.22
C THR A 287 -24.23 -17.46 18.24
N LEU A 288 -24.39 -16.22 18.73
CA LEU A 288 -24.84 -15.11 17.90
C LEU A 288 -23.71 -14.54 17.02
N TYR A 289 -22.52 -14.41 17.58
CA TYR A 289 -21.39 -13.72 16.98
C TYR A 289 -20.30 -14.67 16.47
N LEU A 290 -20.18 -15.85 17.07
CA LEU A 290 -19.18 -16.83 16.65
C LEU A 290 -19.70 -17.73 15.54
N ILE A 291 -18.81 -18.05 14.60
CA ILE A 291 -19.11 -19.04 13.54
C ILE A 291 -18.87 -20.43 14.13
N PRO A 292 -19.85 -21.34 14.05
CA PRO A 292 -19.70 -22.70 14.58
C PRO A 292 -18.47 -23.39 14.00
N GLY A 293 -17.62 -23.93 14.88
CA GLY A 293 -16.40 -24.64 14.49
C GLY A 293 -15.21 -23.75 14.14
N ALA A 294 -15.35 -22.42 14.24
CA ALA A 294 -14.24 -21.49 14.04
C ALA A 294 -13.92 -20.74 15.34
N ALA A 295 -12.64 -20.59 15.65
CA ALA A 295 -12.21 -19.72 16.73
C ALA A 295 -12.35 -18.24 16.32
N ALA A 296 -12.79 -17.40 17.27
CA ALA A 296 -12.70 -15.95 17.08
C ALA A 296 -11.24 -15.53 17.05
N LYS A 297 -10.92 -14.60 16.17
CA LYS A 297 -9.55 -14.08 16.01
C LYS A 297 -9.51 -12.60 16.22
N ILE A 298 -8.36 -12.14 16.66
CA ILE A 298 -8.02 -10.73 16.76
C ILE A 298 -6.82 -10.43 15.88
N HIS A 299 -6.92 -9.34 15.15
CA HIS A 299 -5.85 -8.81 14.31
C HIS A 299 -5.39 -7.47 14.87
N PHE A 300 -4.10 -7.32 15.13
CA PHE A 300 -3.54 -6.07 15.63
C PHE A 300 -3.20 -5.15 14.48
N ASN A 301 -3.83 -3.97 14.44
CA ASN A 301 -3.61 -2.98 13.38
C ASN A 301 -2.43 -2.05 13.67
N THR A 302 -2.06 -1.87 14.95
CA THR A 302 -0.99 -0.97 15.39
C THR A 302 -0.20 -1.56 16.56
N GLY A 303 0.90 -0.91 16.93
CA GLY A 303 1.77 -1.37 18.04
C GLY A 303 2.75 -2.46 17.59
N ASN A 304 3.43 -3.07 18.56
CA ASN A 304 4.49 -4.06 18.30
C ASN A 304 3.98 -5.37 17.68
N LEU A 305 2.68 -5.63 17.77
CA LEU A 305 2.01 -6.80 17.20
C LEU A 305 1.26 -6.48 15.90
N ALA A 306 1.46 -5.30 15.30
CA ALA A 306 0.81 -4.93 14.06
C ALA A 306 1.03 -6.01 12.99
N GLY A 307 -0.07 -6.43 12.32
CA GLY A 307 -0.07 -7.51 11.31
C GLY A 307 -0.27 -8.92 11.86
N TYR A 308 -0.13 -9.15 13.17
CA TYR A 308 -0.32 -10.47 13.75
C TYR A 308 -1.78 -10.77 14.09
N GLU A 309 -2.18 -12.01 13.89
CA GLU A 309 -3.49 -12.55 14.30
C GLU A 309 -3.33 -13.58 15.42
N PHE A 310 -4.19 -13.48 16.42
CA PHE A 310 -4.25 -14.45 17.52
C PHE A 310 -5.67 -15.01 17.68
N GLU A 311 -5.78 -16.27 18.07
CA GLU A 311 -7.06 -16.85 18.47
C GLU A 311 -7.44 -16.35 19.85
N ILE A 312 -8.71 -15.99 20.03
CA ILE A 312 -9.31 -15.69 21.31
C ILE A 312 -9.72 -17.01 21.96
N THR A 313 -9.14 -17.34 23.10
CA THR A 313 -9.49 -18.56 23.86
C THR A 313 -10.67 -18.34 24.79
N THR A 314 -10.72 -17.18 25.44
CA THR A 314 -11.84 -16.81 26.33
C THR A 314 -12.12 -15.32 26.24
N TYR A 315 -13.38 -14.97 26.48
CA TYR A 315 -13.84 -13.60 26.64
C TYR A 315 -14.72 -13.50 27.90
N ASP A 316 -14.39 -12.58 28.79
CA ASP A 316 -15.23 -12.24 29.95
C ASP A 316 -15.92 -10.91 29.70
N HIS A 317 -17.25 -10.98 29.52
CA HIS A 317 -18.04 -9.80 29.23
C HIS A 317 -18.15 -8.81 30.39
N SER A 318 -18.08 -9.29 31.62
CA SER A 318 -18.19 -8.45 32.82
C SER A 318 -16.99 -7.51 32.98
N THR A 319 -15.81 -8.00 32.66
CA THR A 319 -14.55 -7.24 32.72
C THR A 319 -14.08 -6.77 31.34
N LYS A 320 -14.79 -7.20 30.27
CA LYS A 320 -14.41 -6.98 28.87
C LYS A 320 -12.99 -7.43 28.54
N THR A 321 -12.58 -8.52 29.16
CA THR A 321 -11.24 -9.08 29.05
C THR A 321 -11.19 -10.20 28.03
N PHE A 322 -10.26 -10.08 27.11
CA PHE A 322 -9.91 -11.10 26.12
C PHE A 322 -8.67 -11.86 26.57
N THR A 323 -8.67 -13.17 26.36
CA THR A 323 -7.49 -14.02 26.53
C THR A 323 -7.10 -14.61 25.19
N LEU A 324 -5.84 -14.48 24.84
CA LEU A 324 -5.27 -14.94 23.55
C LEU A 324 -4.63 -16.32 23.71
N ARG A 325 -4.59 -17.05 22.59
CA ARG A 325 -3.78 -18.24 22.45
C ARG A 325 -2.40 -17.85 21.92
N PRO A 326 -1.29 -18.18 22.64
CA PRO A 326 0.03 -17.97 22.07
C PRO A 326 0.26 -18.94 20.90
N PHE A 327 1.12 -18.57 19.97
CA PHE A 327 1.63 -19.46 18.95
C PHE A 327 3.15 -19.33 18.82
N THR A 328 3.79 -20.35 18.30
CA THR A 328 5.22 -20.36 18.02
C THR A 328 5.38 -20.35 16.49
N ASP A 329 6.20 -19.44 15.97
CA ASP A 329 6.50 -19.33 14.56
C ASP A 329 7.50 -20.39 14.08
N GLU A 330 7.82 -20.39 12.78
CA GLU A 330 8.76 -21.32 12.15
C GLU A 330 10.19 -21.17 12.70
N ASN A 331 10.53 -20.04 13.28
CA ASN A 331 11.84 -19.76 13.89
C ASN A 331 11.90 -20.09 15.38
N GLY A 332 10.83 -20.63 15.95
CA GLY A 332 10.73 -21.01 17.33
C GLY A 332 10.41 -19.84 18.29
N TYR A 333 10.03 -18.67 17.79
CA TYR A 333 9.58 -17.58 18.64
C TYR A 333 8.12 -17.77 19.04
N THR A 334 7.86 -17.69 20.34
CA THR A 334 6.49 -17.75 20.89
C THR A 334 5.92 -16.33 21.03
N PHE A 335 4.72 -16.12 20.52
CA PHE A 335 3.99 -14.85 20.53
C PHE A 335 2.75 -14.91 21.41
N PRO A 336 2.37 -13.82 22.11
CA PRO A 336 3.21 -12.68 22.45
C PRO A 336 4.25 -13.06 23.50
N SER A 337 5.48 -12.58 23.39
CA SER A 337 6.54 -12.83 24.36
C SER A 337 7.52 -11.64 24.43
N PRO A 338 8.01 -11.27 25.62
CA PRO A 338 9.08 -10.28 25.75
C PRO A 338 10.41 -10.81 25.17
N PRO A 339 11.32 -9.91 24.69
CA PRO A 339 11.22 -8.45 24.72
C PRO A 339 10.61 -7.82 23.48
N LYS A 340 10.39 -8.58 22.40
CA LYS A 340 10.03 -8.04 21.07
C LYS A 340 8.52 -7.81 20.88
N PHE A 341 7.68 -8.60 21.52
CA PHE A 341 6.24 -8.69 21.23
C PHE A 341 5.41 -8.48 22.49
N LYS A 342 5.44 -7.27 23.04
CA LYS A 342 4.52 -6.88 24.10
C LYS A 342 3.24 -6.34 23.50
N LEU A 343 2.09 -6.73 24.08
CA LEU A 343 0.73 -6.19 23.85
C LEU A 343 0.76 -4.72 24.12
N ALA A 344 1.35 -3.82 23.97
CA ALA A 344 1.49 -2.40 24.25
C ALA A 344 2.46 -2.08 25.38
N THR A 345 3.37 -1.17 25.11
CA THR A 345 3.99 -0.37 26.15
C THR A 345 3.00 0.73 26.55
N VAL A 346 2.96 1.07 27.82
CA VAL A 346 2.19 2.20 28.34
C VAL A 346 2.43 3.42 27.46
N GLY A 347 1.39 3.90 26.77
CA GLY A 347 1.45 5.06 25.87
C GLY A 347 1.18 4.79 24.39
N ASN A 348 1.13 3.54 23.95
CA ASN A 348 0.76 3.22 22.57
C ASN A 348 -0.20 2.02 22.53
N PRO A 349 -1.48 2.21 22.83
CA PRO A 349 -2.48 1.14 22.78
C PRO A 349 -2.64 0.67 21.34
N GLY A 350 -2.49 -0.63 21.11
CA GLY A 350 -2.80 -1.25 19.83
C GLY A 350 -4.28 -1.07 19.46
N VAL A 351 -4.58 -0.94 18.19
CA VAL A 351 -5.95 -0.93 17.65
C VAL A 351 -6.32 -2.35 17.24
N LEU A 352 -7.49 -2.80 17.67
CA LEU A 352 -8.05 -4.13 17.37
C LEU A 352 -8.74 -4.18 16.00
#